data_92c38ec26f0d480748b3d27b7b359351
#
_entry.id   92c38ec26f0d480748b3d27b7b359351
#
_cell.length_a   1.000
_cell.length_b   1.000
_cell.length_c   1.000
_cell.angle_alpha   90.00
_cell.angle_beta   90.00
_cell.angle_gamma   90.00
#
_symmetry.space_group_name_H-M   'P 1'
#
loop_
_entity.id
_entity.type
_entity.pdbx_description
1 polymer ?
#
loop_
_entity_poly.entity_id
_entity_poly.type
_entity_poly.pdbx_seq_one_letter_code
_entity_poly.pdbx_strand_id
1 'polypeptide(L)'
;HQPSYSILNRWIERPGEDDESLLDVTARSGLGVIGFGPLAQGMLTDRYIDGIPADSRAAKNKTLEKDWLNEENLSMIRSLNDIAGERGQSLAQMAISWVLRDQGDRTLTSALLGASSVEQLEHNLGALDKLDFSAEELAAIDDAAHDAGINRWAGATASRVRGN
;
A
#
# COMPACT_ATOMS: atom_id res chain seq x y z
N HIS A 1 -6.19 -11.99 9.94
CA HIS A 1 -7.07 -11.08 9.19
C HIS A 1 -6.44 -10.68 7.86
N GLN A 2 -7.26 -10.41 6.83
CA GLN A 2 -6.72 -10.07 5.50
C GLN A 2 -7.33 -8.76 5.00
N PRO A 3 -6.77 -7.60 5.35
CA PRO A 3 -7.20 -6.29 4.86
C PRO A 3 -6.44 -5.85 3.60
N SER A 4 -7.01 -4.90 2.84
CA SER A 4 -6.24 -4.12 1.87
C SER A 4 -5.35 -3.12 2.60
N TYR A 5 -4.07 -3.06 2.22
CA TYR A 5 -3.10 -2.18 2.86
C TYR A 5 -1.96 -1.80 1.91
N SER A 6 -1.65 -0.52 1.87
CA SER A 6 -0.54 0.04 1.09
C SER A 6 -0.20 1.45 1.60
N ILE A 7 0.87 2.06 1.11
CA ILE A 7 1.21 3.46 1.40
C ILE A 7 0.05 4.41 1.09
N LEU A 8 -0.72 4.14 0.02
CA LEU A 8 -1.86 4.95 -0.42
C LEU A 8 -3.22 4.53 0.18
N ASN A 9 -3.25 3.50 1.03
CA ASN A 9 -4.47 2.98 1.65
C ASN A 9 -4.16 2.47 3.06
N ARG A 10 -4.21 3.37 4.04
CA ARG A 10 -3.74 3.16 5.42
C ARG A 10 -4.89 3.02 6.43
N TRP A 11 -6.08 2.68 5.99
CA TRP A 11 -7.26 2.66 6.85
C TRP A 11 -7.13 1.76 8.08
N ILE A 12 -6.31 0.70 8.02
CA ILE A 12 -6.10 -0.23 9.14
C ILE A 12 -5.25 0.36 10.28
N GLU A 13 -4.54 1.48 10.02
CA GLU A 13 -3.75 2.22 11.01
C GLU A 13 -4.59 3.27 11.76
N ARG A 14 -5.77 3.63 11.22
CA ARG A 14 -6.61 4.68 11.78
C ARG A 14 -7.44 4.15 12.94
N PRO A 15 -7.52 4.91 14.06
CA PRO A 15 -8.42 4.59 15.14
C PRO A 15 -9.87 4.53 14.67
N GLY A 16 -10.62 3.55 15.18
CA GLY A 16 -12.07 3.44 15.04
C GLY A 16 -12.82 4.20 16.13
N GLU A 17 -14.09 3.82 16.36
CA GLU A 17 -14.95 4.45 17.38
C GLU A 17 -14.42 4.25 18.82
N ASP A 18 -13.68 3.16 19.06
CA ASP A 18 -13.10 2.81 20.36
C ASP A 18 -11.66 3.35 20.55
N ASP A 19 -11.22 4.28 19.70
CA ASP A 19 -9.87 4.85 19.68
C ASP A 19 -8.74 3.82 19.46
N GLU A 20 -9.08 2.63 18.97
CA GLU A 20 -8.14 1.58 18.55
C GLU A 20 -8.20 1.39 17.03
N SER A 21 -7.04 1.21 16.41
CA SER A 21 -6.94 0.81 15.01
C SER A 21 -7.16 -0.70 14.84
N LEU A 22 -7.40 -1.15 13.59
CA LEU A 22 -7.47 -2.58 13.31
C LEU A 22 -6.15 -3.30 13.67
N LEU A 23 -5.01 -2.63 13.47
CA LEU A 23 -3.71 -3.18 13.85
C LEU A 23 -3.57 -3.34 15.37
N ASP A 24 -4.08 -2.38 16.17
CA ASP A 24 -4.07 -2.48 17.63
C ASP A 24 -4.93 -3.66 18.11
N VAL A 25 -6.13 -3.79 17.56
CA VAL A 25 -7.05 -4.90 17.91
C VAL A 25 -6.46 -6.26 17.56
N THR A 26 -5.84 -6.39 16.37
CA THR A 26 -5.25 -7.66 15.96
C THR A 26 -4.01 -8.01 16.77
N ALA A 27 -3.14 -7.04 17.06
CA ALA A 27 -1.97 -7.20 17.94
C ALA A 27 -2.40 -7.69 19.32
N ARG A 28 -3.32 -6.99 19.98
CA ARG A 28 -3.83 -7.35 21.32
C ARG A 28 -4.51 -8.73 21.35
N SER A 29 -5.11 -9.13 20.24
CA SER A 29 -5.79 -10.44 20.12
C SER A 29 -4.86 -11.58 19.66
N GLY A 30 -3.58 -11.33 19.40
CA GLY A 30 -2.64 -12.31 18.87
C GLY A 30 -2.99 -12.81 17.48
N LEU A 31 -3.69 -12.01 16.68
CA LEU A 31 -4.10 -12.35 15.32
C LEU A 31 -3.08 -11.89 14.29
N GLY A 32 -2.66 -12.81 13.42
CA GLY A 32 -1.84 -12.45 12.25
C GLY A 32 -2.62 -11.62 11.22
N VAL A 33 -1.91 -10.71 10.55
CA VAL A 33 -2.45 -9.84 9.49
C VAL A 33 -1.74 -10.10 8.18
N ILE A 34 -2.49 -10.41 7.12
CA ILE A 34 -1.99 -10.60 5.75
C ILE A 34 -2.48 -9.42 4.90
N GLY A 35 -1.60 -8.46 4.60
CA GLY A 35 -1.94 -7.30 3.78
C GLY A 35 -2.05 -7.65 2.30
N PHE A 36 -3.21 -7.39 1.65
CA PHE A 36 -3.31 -7.52 0.21
C PHE A 36 -3.29 -6.15 -0.49
N GLY A 37 -2.86 -6.15 -1.75
CA GLY A 37 -2.78 -4.95 -2.57
C GLY A 37 -1.68 -3.96 -2.17
N PRO A 38 -0.50 -4.41 -1.72
CA PRO A 38 0.58 -3.52 -1.27
C PRO A 38 1.07 -2.57 -2.38
N LEU A 39 0.90 -2.94 -3.64
CA LEU A 39 1.22 -2.11 -4.81
C LEU A 39 0.04 -1.23 -5.29
N ALA A 40 -1.04 -1.11 -4.51
CA ALA A 40 -2.21 -0.29 -4.85
C ALA A 40 -2.69 -0.56 -6.30
N GLN A 41 -2.88 -1.84 -6.67
CA GLN A 41 -3.24 -2.31 -8.02
C GLN A 41 -2.25 -1.92 -9.13
N GLY A 42 -1.01 -1.70 -8.77
CA GLY A 42 0.09 -1.32 -9.68
C GLY A 42 0.36 0.18 -9.73
N MET A 43 -0.36 1.01 -8.99
CA MET A 43 -0.07 2.45 -8.86
C MET A 43 1.31 2.70 -8.26
N LEU A 44 1.70 1.89 -7.27
CA LEU A 44 3.02 1.94 -6.63
C LEU A 44 4.05 1.11 -7.39
N THR A 45 4.14 1.34 -8.71
CA THR A 45 5.18 0.82 -9.60
C THR A 45 5.61 1.94 -10.54
N ASP A 46 6.70 1.75 -11.28
CA ASP A 46 7.19 2.67 -12.30
C ASP A 46 6.22 2.88 -13.48
N ARG A 47 5.24 1.99 -13.62
CA ARG A 47 4.33 1.92 -14.77
C ARG A 47 3.53 3.20 -15.03
N TYR A 48 3.22 3.99 -13.99
CA TYR A 48 2.35 5.16 -14.11
C TYR A 48 3.08 6.50 -13.88
N ILE A 49 4.40 6.49 -13.69
CA ILE A 49 5.20 7.68 -13.42
C ILE A 49 5.11 8.68 -14.58
N ASP A 50 5.21 8.17 -15.82
CA ASP A 50 5.19 8.96 -17.06
C ASP A 50 3.78 9.10 -17.66
N GLY A 51 2.74 8.65 -16.95
CA GLY A 51 1.36 8.70 -17.42
C GLY A 51 0.69 7.32 -17.50
N ILE A 52 -0.47 7.26 -18.15
CA ILE A 52 -1.27 6.03 -18.23
C ILE A 52 -0.95 5.29 -19.53
N PRO A 53 -0.21 4.15 -19.52
CA PRO A 53 0.04 3.37 -20.72
C PRO A 53 -1.26 2.82 -21.32
N ALA A 54 -1.37 2.83 -22.65
CA ALA A 54 -2.57 2.40 -23.38
C ALA A 54 -2.94 0.92 -23.13
N ASP A 55 -1.98 0.08 -22.79
CA ASP A 55 -2.16 -1.34 -22.49
C ASP A 55 -2.42 -1.62 -20.99
N SER A 56 -2.40 -0.59 -20.13
CA SER A 56 -2.53 -0.71 -18.70
C SER A 56 -3.94 -1.16 -18.25
N ARG A 57 -4.04 -1.61 -16.99
CA ARG A 57 -5.32 -1.95 -16.36
C ARG A 57 -6.26 -0.75 -16.27
N ALA A 58 -5.70 0.45 -16.05
CA ALA A 58 -6.44 1.70 -16.02
C ALA A 58 -7.01 2.07 -17.39
N ALA A 59 -6.23 1.92 -18.47
CA ALA A 59 -6.70 2.17 -19.83
C ALA A 59 -7.84 1.21 -20.24
N LYS A 60 -7.82 -0.03 -19.72
CA LYS A 60 -8.82 -1.08 -20.03
C LYS A 60 -10.03 -1.07 -19.07
N ASN A 61 -10.15 -0.12 -18.16
CA ASN A 61 -11.22 0.00 -17.16
C ASN A 61 -11.49 -1.31 -16.37
N LYS A 62 -10.45 -2.08 -16.04
CA LYS A 62 -10.64 -3.40 -15.39
C LYS A 62 -10.78 -3.28 -13.88
N THR A 63 -9.67 -3.13 -13.17
CA THR A 63 -9.65 -3.13 -11.69
C THR A 63 -9.17 -1.82 -11.10
N LEU A 64 -8.41 -1.05 -11.85
CA LEU A 64 -7.92 0.28 -11.47
C LEU A 64 -8.87 1.33 -12.05
N GLU A 65 -9.47 2.13 -11.19
CA GLU A 65 -10.34 3.22 -11.58
C GLU A 65 -9.50 4.39 -12.11
N LYS A 66 -9.92 4.97 -13.24
CA LYS A 66 -9.17 6.09 -13.84
C LYS A 66 -9.08 7.30 -12.92
N ASP A 67 -10.12 7.52 -12.11
CA ASP A 67 -10.19 8.64 -11.17
C ASP A 67 -9.14 8.55 -10.06
N TRP A 68 -8.59 7.34 -9.82
CA TRP A 68 -7.47 7.17 -8.90
C TRP A 68 -6.12 7.63 -9.45
N LEU A 69 -6.01 7.80 -10.78
CA LEU A 69 -4.83 8.32 -11.45
C LEU A 69 -4.98 9.82 -11.76
N ASN A 70 -5.51 10.58 -10.82
CA ASN A 70 -5.54 12.03 -10.88
C ASN A 70 -4.15 12.63 -10.61
N GLU A 71 -3.96 13.92 -10.88
CA GLU A 71 -2.64 14.56 -10.76
C GLU A 71 -2.13 14.59 -9.32
N GLU A 72 -3.00 14.68 -8.33
CA GLU A 72 -2.62 14.60 -6.92
C GLU A 72 -1.98 13.25 -6.59
N ASN A 73 -2.64 12.15 -6.94
CA ASN A 73 -2.11 10.80 -6.70
C ASN A 73 -0.84 10.52 -7.54
N LEU A 74 -0.79 11.01 -8.77
CA LEU A 74 0.41 10.89 -9.59
C LEU A 74 1.59 11.68 -9.02
N SER A 75 1.34 12.85 -8.42
CA SER A 75 2.38 13.62 -7.72
C SER A 75 2.93 12.85 -6.52
N MET A 76 2.04 12.25 -5.69
CA MET A 76 2.48 11.39 -4.59
C MET A 76 3.32 10.21 -5.08
N ILE A 77 2.90 9.54 -6.16
CA ILE A 77 3.63 8.40 -6.74
C ILE A 77 5.04 8.81 -7.19
N ARG A 78 5.19 9.98 -7.84
CA ARG A 78 6.50 10.49 -8.26
C ARG A 78 7.41 10.78 -7.05
N SER A 79 6.90 11.47 -6.04
CA SER A 79 7.66 11.74 -4.81
C SER A 79 8.08 10.46 -4.09
N LEU A 80 7.19 9.46 -4.01
CA LEU A 80 7.52 8.15 -3.45
C LEU A 80 8.58 7.41 -4.29
N ASN A 81 8.54 7.56 -5.61
CA ASN A 81 9.55 6.96 -6.50
C ASN A 81 10.94 7.57 -6.28
N ASP A 82 11.03 8.88 -6.05
CA ASP A 82 12.28 9.54 -5.75
C ASP A 82 12.87 9.05 -4.43
N ILE A 83 12.05 8.93 -3.38
CA ILE A 83 12.45 8.34 -2.09
C ILE A 83 12.91 6.89 -2.26
N ALA A 84 12.22 6.08 -3.06
CA ALA A 84 12.63 4.71 -3.33
C ALA A 84 14.00 4.65 -4.01
N GLY A 85 14.25 5.55 -4.98
CA GLY A 85 15.55 5.68 -5.65
C GLY A 85 16.68 6.02 -4.68
N GLU A 86 16.46 6.96 -3.75
CA GLU A 86 17.43 7.31 -2.70
C GLU A 86 17.72 6.12 -1.77
N ARG A 87 16.72 5.27 -1.51
CA ARG A 87 16.88 4.01 -0.76
C ARG A 87 17.62 2.93 -1.54
N GLY A 88 17.83 3.09 -2.85
CA GLY A 88 18.36 2.04 -3.73
C GLY A 88 17.36 0.91 -4.00
N GLN A 89 16.07 1.18 -3.91
CA GLN A 89 14.96 0.27 -4.23
C GLN A 89 14.13 0.80 -5.40
N SER A 90 13.44 -0.07 -6.11
CA SER A 90 12.33 0.37 -6.96
C SER A 90 11.13 0.81 -6.10
N LEU A 91 10.23 1.62 -6.66
CA LEU A 91 9.00 2.02 -5.98
C LEU A 91 8.20 0.80 -5.51
N ALA A 92 8.12 -0.26 -6.33
CA ALA A 92 7.43 -1.49 -5.97
C ALA A 92 8.10 -2.19 -4.77
N GLN A 93 9.42 -2.29 -4.77
CA GLN A 93 10.16 -2.89 -3.65
C GLN A 93 9.97 -2.08 -2.37
N MET A 94 10.13 -0.75 -2.42
CA MET A 94 9.89 0.10 -1.25
C MET A 94 8.45 -0.03 -0.73
N ALA A 95 7.45 -0.05 -1.60
CA ALA A 95 6.05 -0.20 -1.19
C ALA A 95 5.77 -1.54 -0.48
N ILE A 96 6.38 -2.63 -0.94
CA ILE A 96 6.29 -3.95 -0.29
C ILE A 96 7.02 -3.93 1.05
N SER A 97 8.26 -3.41 1.09
CA SER A 97 9.06 -3.28 2.31
C SER A 97 8.32 -2.45 3.35
N TRP A 98 7.69 -1.34 2.94
CA TRP A 98 6.94 -0.47 3.84
C TRP A 98 5.74 -1.17 4.48
N VAL A 99 5.02 -2.00 3.73
CA VAL A 99 3.90 -2.81 4.25
C VAL A 99 4.40 -3.84 5.27
N LEU A 100 5.59 -4.39 5.07
CA LEU A 100 6.21 -5.41 5.92
C LEU A 100 7.13 -4.83 7.01
N ARG A 101 7.30 -3.50 7.07
CA ARG A 101 8.19 -2.85 8.03
C ARG A 101 7.88 -3.24 9.47
N ASP A 102 8.89 -3.22 10.31
CA ASP A 102 8.71 -3.44 11.75
C ASP A 102 7.85 -2.32 12.35
N GLN A 103 6.78 -2.70 13.01
CA GLN A 103 5.86 -1.84 13.76
C GLN A 103 5.63 -2.41 15.17
N GLY A 104 6.56 -3.21 15.67
CA GLY A 104 6.41 -3.96 16.93
C GLY A 104 5.27 -4.99 16.80
N ASP A 105 4.41 -5.05 17.80
CA ASP A 105 3.27 -5.98 17.81
C ASP A 105 2.26 -5.75 16.67
N ARG A 106 2.33 -4.59 16.00
CA ARG A 106 1.47 -4.21 14.88
C ARG A 106 2.03 -4.60 13.50
N THR A 107 3.19 -5.26 13.48
CA THR A 107 3.84 -5.70 12.23
C THR A 107 2.98 -6.71 11.49
N LEU A 108 2.81 -6.52 10.17
CA LEU A 108 2.09 -7.48 9.34
C LEU A 108 2.83 -8.81 9.28
N THR A 109 2.09 -9.90 9.37
CA THR A 109 2.64 -11.25 9.26
C THR A 109 3.12 -11.56 7.84
N SER A 110 2.41 -11.03 6.83
CA SER A 110 2.71 -11.30 5.42
C SER A 110 2.06 -10.26 4.50
N ALA A 111 2.62 -10.11 3.29
CA ALA A 111 2.02 -9.38 2.19
C ALA A 111 1.61 -10.33 1.07
N LEU A 112 0.38 -10.17 0.55
CA LEU A 112 -0.13 -10.94 -0.57
C LEU A 112 0.12 -10.17 -1.87
N LEU A 113 0.93 -10.76 -2.74
CA LEU A 113 1.34 -10.19 -4.03
C LEU A 113 0.83 -11.03 -5.19
N GLY A 114 0.43 -10.37 -6.29
CA GLY A 114 0.26 -10.99 -7.59
C GLY A 114 1.42 -10.64 -8.51
N ALA A 115 1.88 -11.59 -9.29
CA ALA A 115 2.87 -11.37 -10.35
C ALA A 115 2.35 -11.95 -11.67
N SER A 116 2.68 -11.31 -12.79
CA SER A 116 2.30 -11.76 -14.14
C SER A 116 3.44 -12.50 -14.86
N SER A 117 4.64 -12.45 -14.32
CA SER A 117 5.81 -13.18 -14.81
C SER A 117 6.74 -13.55 -13.65
N VAL A 118 7.69 -14.46 -13.93
CA VAL A 118 8.73 -14.87 -12.97
C VAL A 118 9.63 -13.69 -12.63
N GLU A 119 10.04 -12.93 -13.65
CA GLU A 119 10.91 -11.75 -13.48
C GLU A 119 10.26 -10.71 -12.56
N GLN A 120 8.94 -10.49 -12.70
CA GLN A 120 8.21 -9.59 -11.81
C GLN A 120 8.17 -10.13 -10.38
N LEU A 121 8.00 -11.43 -10.20
CA LEU A 121 8.01 -12.05 -8.88
C LEU A 121 9.39 -11.91 -8.21
N GLU A 122 10.45 -12.26 -8.93
CA GLU A 122 11.84 -12.14 -8.46
C GLU A 122 12.19 -10.69 -8.11
N HIS A 123 11.82 -9.74 -8.99
CA HIS A 123 12.01 -8.31 -8.73
C HIS A 123 11.31 -7.87 -7.43
N ASN A 124 10.06 -8.28 -7.23
CA ASN A 124 9.29 -7.94 -6.02
C ASN A 124 9.87 -8.58 -4.75
N LEU A 125 10.41 -9.80 -4.85
CA LEU A 125 11.07 -10.48 -3.73
C LEU A 125 12.33 -9.74 -3.26
N GLY A 126 13.00 -8.97 -4.11
CA GLY A 126 14.09 -8.07 -3.72
C GLY A 126 13.69 -7.01 -2.68
N ALA A 127 12.41 -6.80 -2.42
CA ALA A 127 11.93 -6.00 -1.30
C ALA A 127 12.41 -6.52 0.06
N LEU A 128 12.59 -7.84 0.18
CA LEU A 128 12.99 -8.50 1.43
C LEU A 128 14.44 -8.22 1.82
N ASP A 129 15.27 -7.76 0.88
CA ASP A 129 16.67 -7.43 1.12
C ASP A 129 16.84 -6.16 1.96
N LYS A 130 15.81 -5.31 2.06
CA LYS A 130 15.84 -4.04 2.81
C LYS A 130 14.47 -3.70 3.38
N LEU A 131 14.12 -4.27 4.52
CA LEU A 131 12.85 -4.03 5.23
C LEU A 131 12.93 -2.88 6.24
N ASP A 132 14.16 -2.55 6.71
CA ASP A 132 14.36 -1.50 7.70
C ASP A 132 14.17 -0.11 7.09
N PHE A 133 13.51 0.76 7.82
CA PHE A 133 13.33 2.18 7.50
C PHE A 133 13.91 3.04 8.61
N SER A 134 14.64 4.09 8.26
CA SER A 134 14.99 5.12 9.23
C SER A 134 13.78 5.99 9.57
N ALA A 135 13.85 6.72 10.68
CA ALA A 135 12.80 7.66 11.07
C ALA A 135 12.62 8.76 10.01
N GLU A 136 13.73 9.21 9.40
CA GLU A 136 13.73 10.21 8.34
C GLU A 136 13.07 9.70 7.06
N GLU A 137 13.33 8.45 6.67
CA GLU A 137 12.69 7.81 5.51
C GLU A 137 11.18 7.67 5.72
N LEU A 138 10.74 7.24 6.92
CA LEU A 138 9.31 7.14 7.24
C LEU A 138 8.64 8.51 7.24
N ALA A 139 9.28 9.53 7.81
CA ALA A 139 8.77 10.90 7.78
C ALA A 139 8.65 11.43 6.34
N ALA A 140 9.65 11.20 5.50
CA ALA A 140 9.61 11.60 4.09
C ALA A 140 8.48 10.90 3.32
N ILE A 141 8.22 9.62 3.59
CA ILE A 141 7.09 8.88 3.01
C ILE A 141 5.75 9.45 3.50
N ASP A 142 5.65 9.79 4.78
CA ASP A 142 4.44 10.36 5.37
C ASP A 142 4.15 11.77 4.84
N ASP A 143 5.18 12.57 4.58
CA ASP A 143 5.07 13.90 3.95
C ASP A 143 4.73 13.79 2.45
N ALA A 144 5.28 12.79 1.75
CA ALA A 144 5.08 12.59 0.32
C ALA A 144 3.71 12.01 -0.02
N ALA A 145 3.10 11.22 0.87
CA ALA A 145 1.87 10.50 0.57
C ALA A 145 0.94 10.35 1.78
N HIS A 146 -0.33 10.55 1.52
CA HIS A 146 -1.43 10.29 2.46
C HIS A 146 -2.38 9.24 1.88
N ASP A 147 -3.41 8.87 2.65
CA ASP A 147 -4.45 7.95 2.17
C ASP A 147 -5.21 8.56 0.98
N ALA A 148 -5.04 7.97 -0.18
CA ALA A 148 -5.59 8.44 -1.45
C ALA A 148 -7.08 8.09 -1.64
N GLY A 149 -7.78 7.57 -0.62
CA GLY A 149 -9.19 7.19 -0.69
C GLY A 149 -9.47 6.00 -1.62
N ILE A 150 -8.47 5.18 -1.91
CA ILE A 150 -8.56 4.07 -2.87
C ILE A 150 -9.10 2.76 -2.26
N ASN A 151 -9.68 2.81 -1.06
CA ASN A 151 -10.27 1.64 -0.43
C ASN A 151 -11.65 1.31 -1.04
N ARG A 152 -11.69 0.34 -1.97
CA ARG A 152 -12.92 -0.11 -2.63
C ARG A 152 -13.97 -0.69 -1.68
N TRP A 153 -13.58 -1.09 -0.49
CA TRP A 153 -14.46 -1.75 0.49
C TRP A 153 -14.91 -0.83 1.62
N ALA A 154 -14.49 0.45 1.63
CA ALA A 154 -14.86 1.41 2.66
C ALA A 154 -16.38 1.51 2.85
N GLY A 155 -17.16 1.56 1.75
CA GLY A 155 -18.61 1.61 1.79
C GLY A 155 -19.29 0.32 2.31
N ALA A 156 -18.73 -0.84 2.02
CA ALA A 156 -19.28 -2.13 2.45
C ALA A 156 -19.08 -2.37 3.96
N THR A 157 -18.03 -1.81 4.54
CA THR A 157 -17.76 -1.90 5.99
C THR A 157 -18.69 -0.96 6.77
N ALA A 158 -18.90 0.26 6.28
CA ALA A 158 -19.76 1.26 6.92
C ALA A 158 -21.25 0.87 6.92
N SER A 159 -21.73 0.12 5.92
CA SER A 159 -23.14 -0.29 5.84
C SER A 159 -23.50 -1.45 6.79
N ARG A 160 -22.54 -2.27 7.22
CA ARG A 160 -22.77 -3.38 8.16
C ARG A 160 -22.88 -2.93 9.62
N VAL A 161 -22.30 -1.79 9.98
CA VAL A 161 -22.35 -1.25 11.34
C VAL A 161 -23.66 -0.50 11.62
N ARG A 162 -24.41 -0.07 10.58
CA ARG A 162 -25.68 0.65 10.73
C ARG A 162 -26.94 -0.22 10.69
N GLY A 163 -26.81 -1.53 10.64
CA GLY A 163 -27.91 -2.49 10.53
C GLY A 163 -28.12 -3.32 11.80
N ASN A 164 -28.43 -2.66 12.93
CA ASN A 164 -29.12 -3.23 14.09
C ASN A 164 -29.97 -2.15 14.74
#